data_a51389f7a26b535256f914e48dfa950c
#
_entry.id   a51389f7a26b535256f914e48dfa950c
#
_cell.length_a   1.000
_cell.length_b   1.000
_cell.length_c   1.000
_cell.angle_alpha   90.00
_cell.angle_beta   90.00
_cell.angle_gamma   90.00
#
_symmetry.space_group_name_H-M   'P 1'
#
loop_
_entity.id
_entity.type
_entity.pdbx_description
1 polymer ?
#
loop_
_entity_poly.entity_id
_entity_poly.type
_entity_poly.pdbx_seq_one_letter_code
_entity_poly.pdbx_strand_id
1 'polypeptide(L)'
;MFQVEYGVVLRVTRDLPGLQEAVVQVGEETAPALNYPALTGRVKKGDRVTLNTTAVRLQLGTGGYHFVMGVEGAVGGAVAKGVAVGGHIMKLRYTPWQVKVRAAEEEESPHHQEIKGFSSLDGIPVLVGGLHSMIAPALLAYRALQAAPVRVAYIMTDGAALPLP
;
A
#
# COMPACT_ATOMS: atom_id res chain seq x y z
N MET A 1 4.05 -5.11 -19.81
CA MET A 1 4.16 -3.70 -20.26
C MET A 1 3.34 -2.85 -19.30
N PHE A 2 3.86 -1.69 -18.90
CA PHE A 2 3.13 -0.74 -18.05
C PHE A 2 2.03 -0.04 -18.85
N GLN A 3 0.78 -0.09 -18.37
CA GLN A 3 -0.37 0.48 -19.07
C GLN A 3 -0.96 1.62 -18.23
N VAL A 4 -1.13 2.77 -18.87
CA VAL A 4 -1.68 3.97 -18.27
C VAL A 4 -2.80 4.50 -19.14
N GLU A 5 -3.93 4.78 -18.53
CA GLU A 5 -5.11 5.33 -19.18
C GLU A 5 -5.62 6.55 -18.42
N TYR A 6 -6.39 7.39 -19.12
CA TYR A 6 -7.09 8.51 -18.50
C TYR A 6 -8.52 8.09 -18.16
N GLY A 7 -9.01 8.61 -17.05
CA GLY A 7 -10.39 8.37 -16.64
C GLY A 7 -11.01 9.58 -15.96
N VAL A 8 -12.31 9.47 -15.70
CA VAL A 8 -13.07 10.48 -14.95
C VAL A 8 -13.71 9.80 -13.73
N VAL A 9 -13.57 10.39 -12.58
CA VAL A 9 -14.21 9.89 -11.34
C VAL A 9 -15.71 10.13 -11.43
N LEU A 10 -16.50 9.07 -11.46
CA LEU A 10 -17.95 9.14 -11.47
C LEU A 10 -18.53 9.32 -10.06
N ARG A 11 -17.95 8.62 -9.08
CA ARG A 11 -18.28 8.73 -7.67
C ARG A 11 -17.19 8.13 -6.79
N VAL A 12 -17.09 8.60 -5.57
CA VAL A 12 -16.31 7.97 -4.50
C VAL A 12 -17.28 7.08 -3.71
N THR A 13 -16.96 5.79 -3.61
CA THR A 13 -17.80 4.78 -2.93
C THR A 13 -17.40 4.58 -1.48
N ARG A 14 -16.13 4.77 -1.18
CA ARG A 14 -15.59 4.70 0.18
C ARG A 14 -14.51 5.77 0.36
N ASP A 15 -14.52 6.44 1.48
CA ASP A 15 -13.56 7.50 1.83
C ASP A 15 -13.01 7.28 3.24
N LEU A 16 -11.83 6.67 3.30
CA LEU A 16 -11.08 6.40 4.53
C LEU A 16 -9.88 7.34 4.65
N PRO A 17 -9.30 7.52 5.83
CA PRO A 17 -8.15 8.43 6.02
C PRO A 17 -6.99 8.19 5.06
N GLY A 18 -6.66 6.94 4.75
CA GLY A 18 -5.52 6.57 3.89
C GLY A 18 -5.90 6.07 2.50
N LEU A 19 -7.20 5.90 2.21
CA LEU A 19 -7.66 5.25 1.01
C LEU A 19 -9.01 5.80 0.56
N GLN A 20 -9.16 6.00 -0.75
CA GLN A 20 -10.46 6.20 -1.37
C GLN A 20 -10.72 5.08 -2.39
N GLU A 21 -11.93 4.53 -2.36
CA GLU A 21 -12.45 3.69 -3.42
C GLU A 21 -13.37 4.52 -4.29
N ALA A 22 -13.19 4.45 -5.58
CA ALA A 22 -13.96 5.21 -6.54
C ALA A 22 -14.43 4.34 -7.70
N VAL A 23 -15.48 4.76 -8.38
CA VAL A 23 -15.86 4.28 -9.69
C VAL A 23 -15.42 5.31 -10.70
N VAL A 24 -14.68 4.87 -11.71
CA VAL A 24 -14.14 5.72 -12.77
C VAL A 24 -14.67 5.28 -14.12
N GLN A 25 -14.83 6.24 -15.03
CA GLN A 25 -15.05 6.01 -16.46
C GLN A 25 -13.69 5.95 -17.13
N VAL A 26 -13.41 4.88 -17.86
CA VAL A 26 -12.18 4.68 -18.63
C VAL A 26 -12.58 4.30 -20.06
N GLY A 27 -12.43 5.21 -21.01
CA GLY A 27 -13.02 5.04 -22.33
C GLY A 27 -14.54 4.88 -22.24
N GLU A 28 -15.07 3.79 -22.77
CA GLU A 28 -16.49 3.45 -22.73
C GLU A 28 -16.88 2.60 -21.50
N GLU A 29 -15.92 2.14 -20.73
CA GLU A 29 -16.12 1.23 -19.59
C GLU A 29 -16.17 1.97 -18.26
N THR A 30 -16.87 1.42 -17.28
CA THR A 30 -16.77 1.84 -15.88
C THR A 30 -16.04 0.77 -15.08
N ALA A 31 -15.11 1.20 -14.23
CA ALA A 31 -14.30 0.29 -13.43
C ALA A 31 -14.08 0.82 -12.01
N PRO A 32 -13.85 -0.07 -11.04
CA PRO A 32 -13.42 0.35 -9.71
C PRO A 32 -11.96 0.80 -9.74
N ALA A 33 -11.66 1.81 -8.93
CA ALA A 33 -10.31 2.32 -8.75
C ALA A 33 -10.02 2.63 -7.29
N LEU A 34 -8.77 2.44 -6.90
CA LEU A 34 -8.23 2.81 -5.60
C LEU A 34 -7.38 4.08 -5.73
N ASN A 35 -7.56 4.98 -4.80
CA ASN A 35 -6.76 6.18 -4.65
C ASN A 35 -6.11 6.20 -3.27
N TYR A 36 -4.83 6.54 -3.22
CA TYR A 36 -4.10 6.78 -1.99
C TYR A 36 -3.88 8.29 -1.82
N PRO A 37 -4.71 8.97 -1.01
CA PRO A 37 -4.65 10.44 -0.90
C PRO A 37 -3.30 11.00 -0.48
N ALA A 38 -2.50 10.23 0.24
CA ALA A 38 -1.14 10.62 0.61
C ALA A 38 -0.19 10.76 -0.60
N LEU A 39 -0.48 10.05 -1.70
CA LEU A 39 0.35 10.08 -2.92
C LEU A 39 -0.19 11.05 -3.97
N THR A 40 -1.51 11.11 -4.12
CA THR A 40 -2.15 11.78 -5.28
C THR A 40 -3.07 12.92 -4.88
N GLY A 41 -3.34 13.10 -3.59
CA GLY A 41 -4.42 13.95 -3.10
C GLY A 41 -5.77 13.22 -3.12
N ARG A 42 -6.79 13.84 -2.52
CA ARG A 42 -8.16 13.30 -2.54
C ARG A 42 -8.81 13.52 -3.90
N VAL A 43 -9.55 12.52 -4.35
CA VAL A 43 -10.36 12.61 -5.55
C VAL A 43 -11.83 12.84 -5.19
N LYS A 44 -12.54 13.50 -6.10
CA LYS A 44 -13.98 13.74 -6.04
C LYS A 44 -14.63 13.48 -7.39
N LYS A 45 -15.96 13.40 -7.40
CA LYS A 45 -16.72 13.28 -8.64
C LYS A 45 -16.36 14.39 -9.63
N GLY A 46 -16.11 14.00 -10.89
CA GLY A 46 -15.75 14.86 -11.98
C GLY A 46 -14.26 15.08 -12.17
N ASP A 47 -13.42 14.67 -11.22
CA ASP A 47 -11.97 14.78 -11.40
C ASP A 47 -11.51 13.88 -12.54
N ARG A 48 -10.61 14.42 -13.36
CA ARG A 48 -9.88 13.66 -14.36
C ARG A 48 -8.64 13.07 -13.72
N VAL A 49 -8.44 11.78 -13.94
CA VAL A 49 -7.38 11.03 -13.28
C VAL A 49 -6.56 10.23 -14.28
N THR A 50 -5.29 10.10 -13.98
CA THR A 50 -4.40 9.14 -14.64
C THR A 50 -4.43 7.84 -13.85
N LEU A 51 -4.62 6.72 -14.52
CA LEU A 51 -4.83 5.40 -13.92
C LEU A 51 -3.76 4.43 -14.39
N ASN A 52 -3.22 3.66 -13.44
CA ASN A 52 -2.51 2.43 -13.77
C ASN A 52 -3.55 1.31 -13.97
N THR A 53 -3.69 0.86 -15.19
CA THR A 53 -4.65 -0.17 -15.60
C THR A 53 -3.98 -1.53 -15.85
N THR A 54 -2.67 -1.62 -15.68
CA THR A 54 -1.83 -2.76 -16.04
C THR A 54 -2.39 -4.08 -15.53
N ALA A 55 -2.68 -4.17 -14.24
CA ALA A 55 -3.07 -5.43 -13.64
C ALA A 55 -4.45 -5.91 -14.11
N VAL A 56 -5.40 -5.00 -14.24
CA VAL A 56 -6.76 -5.33 -14.72
C VAL A 56 -6.71 -5.74 -16.19
N ARG A 57 -6.02 -4.97 -17.03
CA ARG A 57 -5.89 -5.27 -18.47
C ARG A 57 -5.15 -6.57 -18.75
N LEU A 58 -4.20 -6.95 -17.90
CA LEU A 58 -3.44 -8.21 -18.00
C LEU A 58 -4.07 -9.35 -17.18
N GLN A 59 -5.22 -9.13 -16.54
CA GLN A 59 -5.91 -10.11 -15.68
C GLN A 59 -5.02 -10.62 -14.54
N LEU A 60 -4.18 -9.75 -13.98
CA LEU A 60 -3.33 -10.04 -12.84
C LEU A 60 -4.06 -9.71 -11.53
N GLY A 61 -3.75 -10.46 -10.47
CA GLY A 61 -4.48 -10.43 -9.20
C GLY A 61 -4.37 -9.14 -8.39
N THR A 62 -5.15 -8.13 -8.73
CA THR A 62 -5.32 -6.89 -7.93
C THR A 62 -6.77 -6.67 -7.50
N GLY A 63 -7.58 -7.75 -7.44
CA GLY A 63 -9.00 -7.64 -7.10
C GLY A 63 -9.84 -6.85 -8.11
N GLY A 64 -9.33 -6.62 -9.33
CA GLY A 64 -10.04 -5.91 -10.40
C GLY A 64 -10.00 -4.39 -10.29
N TYR A 65 -9.17 -3.83 -9.40
CA TYR A 65 -9.04 -2.38 -9.24
C TYR A 65 -7.94 -1.78 -10.12
N HIS A 66 -8.25 -0.63 -10.71
CA HIS A 66 -7.24 0.31 -11.22
C HIS A 66 -6.65 1.13 -10.06
N PHE A 67 -5.49 1.73 -10.28
CA PHE A 67 -4.87 2.60 -9.27
C PHE A 67 -4.72 4.02 -9.81
N VAL A 68 -5.20 4.99 -9.03
CA VAL A 68 -5.01 6.41 -9.36
C VAL A 68 -3.54 6.77 -9.17
N MET A 69 -2.93 7.30 -10.22
CA MET A 69 -1.54 7.75 -10.25
C MET A 69 -1.40 9.26 -10.10
N GLY A 70 -2.45 10.00 -10.49
CA GLY A 70 -2.48 11.44 -10.42
C GLY A 70 -3.84 11.99 -10.78
N VAL A 71 -4.08 13.23 -10.37
CA VAL A 71 -5.31 14.00 -10.67
C VAL A 71 -4.92 15.18 -11.55
N GLU A 72 -5.63 15.37 -12.66
CA GLU A 72 -5.36 16.47 -13.59
C GLU A 72 -5.61 17.82 -12.90
N GLY A 73 -4.65 18.73 -13.02
CA GLY A 73 -4.74 20.05 -12.38
C GLY A 73 -4.45 20.07 -10.88
N ALA A 74 -4.32 18.92 -10.23
CA ALA A 74 -3.82 18.87 -8.89
C ALA A 74 -2.29 19.00 -8.92
N VAL A 75 -1.77 20.05 -8.33
CA VAL A 75 -0.35 20.16 -8.04
C VAL A 75 -0.07 19.20 -6.88
N GLY A 76 0.46 18.03 -7.22
CA GLY A 76 0.96 16.98 -6.32
C GLY A 76 0.19 16.78 -5.03
N GLY A 77 0.02 15.57 -4.55
CA GLY A 77 -0.69 15.35 -3.29
C GLY A 77 -0.29 16.43 -2.28
N ALA A 78 -1.21 17.34 -2.05
CA ALA A 78 -0.95 18.40 -1.09
C ALA A 78 -0.72 17.68 0.24
N VAL A 79 0.55 17.44 0.55
CA VAL A 79 0.93 17.37 1.96
C VAL A 79 0.29 18.61 2.54
N ALA A 80 -0.75 18.41 3.33
CA ALA A 80 -1.44 19.52 3.98
C ALA A 80 -0.33 20.40 4.55
N LYS A 81 -0.21 21.61 4.03
CA LYS A 81 0.82 22.55 4.48
C LYS A 81 0.74 22.60 6.01
N GLY A 82 1.72 22.07 6.68
CA GLY A 82 1.78 22.05 8.14
C GLY A 82 1.85 20.69 8.82
N VAL A 83 1.65 19.56 8.14
CA VAL A 83 1.98 18.28 8.75
C VAL A 83 3.44 17.99 8.42
N ALA A 84 4.33 18.33 9.34
CA ALA A 84 5.69 17.82 9.33
C ALA A 84 5.59 16.30 9.55
N VAL A 85 5.52 15.54 8.47
CA VAL A 85 5.72 14.10 8.56
C VAL A 85 7.19 13.90 8.90
N GLY A 86 7.50 13.60 10.16
CA GLY A 86 8.84 13.22 10.59
C GLY A 86 9.37 12.05 9.76
N GLY A 87 10.64 11.70 9.97
CA GLY A 87 11.26 10.56 9.30
C GLY A 87 12.21 10.95 8.17
N HIS A 88 13.17 10.06 7.92
CA HIS A 88 14.27 10.26 6.97
C HIS A 88 14.33 9.13 5.92
N ILE A 89 13.42 8.17 5.99
CA ILE A 89 13.42 7.04 5.08
C ILE A 89 12.65 7.38 3.80
N MET A 90 13.31 7.20 2.66
CA MET A 90 12.71 7.35 1.34
C MET A 90 12.27 5.99 0.81
N LYS A 91 10.99 5.84 0.48
CA LYS A 91 10.43 4.71 -0.27
C LYS A 91 10.26 5.06 -1.75
N LEU A 92 10.16 4.04 -2.59
CA LEU A 92 10.07 4.18 -4.05
C LEU A 92 11.20 5.07 -4.62
N ARG A 93 12.42 4.89 -4.10
CA ARG A 93 13.61 5.64 -4.52
C ARG A 93 13.80 5.56 -6.02
N TYR A 94 14.29 6.66 -6.58
CA TYR A 94 14.60 6.79 -8.01
C TYR A 94 13.39 6.62 -8.93
N THR A 95 12.18 6.86 -8.40
CA THR A 95 10.95 6.87 -9.17
C THR A 95 10.22 8.21 -9.00
N PRO A 96 9.30 8.56 -9.93
CA PRO A 96 8.47 9.76 -9.77
C PRO A 96 7.56 9.75 -8.53
N TRP A 97 7.34 8.60 -7.93
CA TRP A 97 6.49 8.40 -6.76
C TRP A 97 7.26 8.26 -5.45
N GLN A 98 8.51 8.68 -5.44
CA GLN A 98 9.28 8.64 -4.20
C GLN A 98 8.56 9.38 -3.07
N VAL A 99 8.53 8.78 -1.90
CA VAL A 99 7.81 9.30 -0.73
C VAL A 99 8.65 9.13 0.54
N LYS A 100 8.62 10.15 1.40
CA LYS A 100 9.23 10.08 2.71
C LYS A 100 8.29 9.37 3.69
N VAL A 101 8.81 8.44 4.46
CA VAL A 101 8.09 7.74 5.53
C VAL A 101 8.87 7.81 6.83
N ARG A 102 8.16 7.66 7.95
CA ARG A 102 8.77 7.45 9.26
C ARG A 102 8.98 5.96 9.47
N ALA A 103 10.19 5.56 9.83
CA ALA A 103 10.49 4.21 10.24
C ALA A 103 10.37 4.07 11.77
N ALA A 104 10.11 2.85 12.24
CA ALA A 104 9.91 2.60 13.66
C ALA A 104 11.18 2.83 14.50
N GLU A 105 12.35 2.65 13.88
CA GLU A 105 13.66 2.85 14.50
C GLU A 105 14.13 4.31 14.59
N GLU A 106 13.46 5.27 13.94
CA GLU A 106 13.89 6.67 13.94
C GLU A 106 13.70 7.34 15.32
N GLU A 107 14.52 8.35 15.61
CA GLU A 107 14.55 9.02 16.92
C GLU A 107 13.21 9.58 17.37
N GLU A 108 12.39 10.05 16.44
CA GLU A 108 11.04 10.58 16.71
C GLU A 108 9.98 9.47 16.90
N SER A 109 10.36 8.20 16.74
CA SER A 109 9.44 7.08 16.90
C SER A 109 9.20 6.79 18.39
N PRO A 110 7.96 6.52 18.81
CA PRO A 110 7.68 6.06 20.16
C PRO A 110 8.35 4.73 20.49
N HIS A 111 8.75 3.98 19.48
CA HIS A 111 9.41 2.66 19.61
C HIS A 111 10.94 2.74 19.55
N HIS A 112 11.51 3.93 19.33
CA HIS A 112 12.96 4.10 19.14
C HIS A 112 13.79 3.45 20.25
N GLN A 113 13.45 3.75 21.50
CA GLN A 113 14.22 3.26 22.64
C GLN A 113 14.15 1.74 22.82
N GLU A 114 12.98 1.14 22.55
CA GLU A 114 12.82 -0.31 22.58
C GLU A 114 13.64 -0.98 21.48
N ILE A 115 13.58 -0.44 20.26
CA ILE A 115 14.31 -1.00 19.12
C ILE A 115 15.81 -0.81 19.30
N LYS A 116 16.26 0.33 19.82
CA LYS A 116 17.67 0.61 20.11
C LYS A 116 18.24 -0.32 21.19
N GLY A 117 17.44 -0.65 22.19
CA GLY A 117 17.81 -1.58 23.27
C GLY A 117 17.70 -3.05 22.89
N PHE A 118 17.13 -3.36 21.73
CA PHE A 118 16.92 -4.73 21.27
C PHE A 118 18.25 -5.37 20.83
N SER A 119 18.58 -6.53 21.39
CA SER A 119 19.86 -7.18 21.13
C SER A 119 19.74 -8.57 20.49
N SER A 120 18.65 -9.29 20.72
CA SER A 120 18.51 -10.67 20.26
C SER A 120 17.05 -11.13 20.21
N LEU A 121 16.73 -11.98 19.26
CA LEU A 121 15.47 -12.74 19.21
C LEU A 121 15.57 -14.07 20.01
N ASP A 122 16.70 -14.33 20.66
CA ASP A 122 16.94 -15.54 21.47
C ASP A 122 16.60 -16.86 20.74
N GLY A 123 16.93 -16.88 19.44
CA GLY A 123 16.71 -18.04 18.59
C GLY A 123 15.28 -18.22 18.07
N ILE A 124 14.39 -17.25 18.27
CA ILE A 124 13.06 -17.28 17.65
C ILE A 124 13.21 -17.19 16.12
N PRO A 125 12.77 -18.22 15.37
CA PRO A 125 12.83 -18.16 13.91
C PRO A 125 11.84 -17.13 13.36
N VAL A 126 12.30 -16.33 12.40
CA VAL A 126 11.49 -15.32 11.69
C VAL A 126 11.45 -15.64 10.22
N LEU A 127 10.25 -15.76 9.66
CA LEU A 127 10.03 -15.90 8.24
C LEU A 127 9.49 -14.57 7.69
N VAL A 128 10.19 -14.00 6.70
CA VAL A 128 9.77 -12.79 6.01
C VAL A 128 9.25 -13.15 4.64
N GLY A 129 7.99 -12.83 4.36
CA GLY A 129 7.34 -13.06 3.06
C GLY A 129 6.92 -11.76 2.40
N GLY A 130 7.08 -11.68 1.08
CA GLY A 130 6.66 -10.51 0.28
C GLY A 130 5.17 -10.50 -0.09
N LEU A 131 4.47 -11.63 0.11
CA LEU A 131 3.06 -11.80 -0.25
C LEU A 131 2.29 -12.47 0.88
N HIS A 132 1.09 -11.98 1.15
CA HIS A 132 0.18 -12.58 2.11
C HIS A 132 -0.13 -14.06 1.80
N SER A 133 -0.29 -14.42 0.54
CA SER A 133 -0.55 -15.79 0.08
C SER A 133 0.58 -16.79 0.41
N MET A 134 1.77 -16.32 0.76
CA MET A 134 2.88 -17.20 1.15
C MET A 134 2.71 -17.82 2.54
N ILE A 135 1.80 -17.30 3.37
CA ILE A 135 1.63 -17.77 4.75
C ILE A 135 1.18 -19.24 4.81
N ALA A 136 0.19 -19.61 3.99
CA ALA A 136 -0.36 -20.96 4.01
C ALA A 136 0.68 -22.04 3.61
N PRO A 137 1.37 -21.94 2.47
CA PRO A 137 2.40 -22.92 2.11
C PRO A 137 3.59 -22.92 3.08
N ALA A 138 3.98 -21.76 3.61
CA ALA A 138 5.07 -21.68 4.60
C ALA A 138 4.71 -22.41 5.90
N LEU A 139 3.51 -22.22 6.43
CA LEU A 139 3.05 -22.89 7.63
C LEU A 139 2.85 -24.39 7.42
N LEU A 140 2.37 -24.82 6.25
CA LEU A 140 2.24 -26.23 5.91
C LEU A 140 3.61 -26.92 5.84
N ALA A 141 4.60 -26.29 5.17
CA ALA A 141 5.96 -26.80 5.10
C ALA A 141 6.60 -26.87 6.49
N TYR A 142 6.46 -25.82 7.30
CA TYR A 142 7.00 -25.82 8.66
C TYR A 142 6.38 -26.92 9.52
N ARG A 143 5.06 -27.09 9.48
CA ARG A 143 4.36 -28.14 10.19
C ARG A 143 4.77 -29.54 9.77
N ALA A 144 5.06 -29.74 8.48
CA ALA A 144 5.52 -31.03 7.96
C ALA A 144 6.92 -31.40 8.47
N LEU A 145 7.75 -30.41 8.80
CA LEU A 145 9.11 -30.59 9.30
C LEU A 145 9.20 -30.70 10.83
N GLN A 146 8.15 -30.28 11.55
CA GLN A 146 8.12 -30.23 13.01
C GLN A 146 7.08 -31.21 13.56
N ALA A 147 7.51 -32.09 14.45
CA ALA A 147 6.62 -33.05 15.11
C ALA A 147 5.84 -32.45 16.30
N ALA A 148 6.32 -31.34 16.88
CA ALA A 148 5.72 -30.71 18.04
C ALA A 148 4.76 -29.54 17.65
N PRO A 149 3.72 -29.28 18.47
CA PRO A 149 2.88 -28.11 18.30
C PRO A 149 3.70 -26.83 18.41
N VAL A 150 3.50 -25.90 17.46
CA VAL A 150 4.19 -24.61 17.40
C VAL A 150 3.20 -23.48 17.49
N ARG A 151 3.52 -22.47 18.30
CA ARG A 151 2.81 -21.19 18.28
C ARG A 151 3.39 -20.31 17.19
N VAL A 152 2.53 -19.77 16.36
CA VAL A 152 2.91 -18.87 15.27
C VAL A 152 2.27 -17.50 15.50
N ALA A 153 3.08 -16.45 15.44
CA ALA A 153 2.58 -15.08 15.36
C ALA A 153 2.70 -14.61 13.91
N TYR A 154 1.59 -14.14 13.35
CA TYR A 154 1.57 -13.51 12.04
C TYR A 154 1.47 -12.00 12.21
N ILE A 155 2.46 -11.29 11.70
CA ILE A 155 2.51 -9.83 11.73
C ILE A 155 2.34 -9.34 10.29
N MET A 156 1.23 -8.67 10.03
CA MET A 156 0.97 -8.01 8.75
C MET A 156 1.08 -6.50 8.96
N THR A 157 2.05 -5.89 8.29
CA THR A 157 2.19 -4.43 8.36
C THR A 157 1.09 -3.75 7.54
N ASP A 158 0.70 -2.53 7.89
CA ASP A 158 -0.34 -1.77 7.21
C ASP A 158 -0.06 -1.63 5.70
N GLY A 159 1.21 -1.45 5.33
CA GLY A 159 1.62 -1.35 3.92
C GLY A 159 1.62 -2.68 3.16
N ALA A 160 1.49 -3.81 3.85
CA ALA A 160 1.42 -5.14 3.24
C ALA A 160 -0.03 -5.67 3.16
N ALA A 161 -0.94 -5.08 3.93
CA ALA A 161 -2.35 -5.41 3.88
C ALA A 161 -2.98 -4.87 2.60
N LEU A 162 -3.82 -5.68 1.95
CA LEU A 162 -4.76 -5.14 0.98
C LEU A 162 -5.70 -4.20 1.75
N PRO A 163 -5.88 -2.97 1.29
CA PRO A 163 -6.69 -1.99 2.02
C PRO A 163 -8.18 -2.35 2.05
N LEU A 164 -8.59 -3.28 1.21
CA LEU A 164 -9.94 -3.83 1.13
C LEU A 164 -9.82 -5.34 1.11
N PRO A 165 -10.44 -6.05 2.08
CA PRO A 165 -10.48 -7.50 2.08
C PRO A 165 -11.35 -8.07 0.97
#